data_6dfa7d73c7e54ec5805bb4661a5b2c1a
#
_entry.id   6dfa7d73c7e54ec5805bb4661a5b2c1a
#
_cell.length_a   1.000
_cell.length_b   1.000
_cell.length_c   1.000
_cell.angle_alpha   90.00
_cell.angle_beta   90.00
_cell.angle_gamma   90.00
#
_symmetry.space_group_name_H-M   'P 1'
#
loop_
_entity.id
_entity.type
_entity.pdbx_description
1 polymer ?
#
loop_
_entity_poly.entity_id
_entity_poly.type
_entity_poly.pdbx_seq_one_letter_code
_entity_poly.pdbx_strand_id
1 'polypeptide(L)'
;MNTIDLIFDESLVRKALYPCDSPSRISIKDNYFTSAAVLFSIIPYETKPYELILIHRSDEGTRHRGEISFPGGKFDSKSDSSLMDTALRETKEEIGVPRKNVKIIGCLDDFPTMTRFIITPFIGLIHKDQKLIKDKREVQEILKIPIDFFIKKTNFREQAVDIDGKKFPIFYFNYIDNIKKNTHTIWGATAFLISTFIEKVYDYMISDLGLKRFKLERIKQIKEYIKSKNQITNKF
;
A
#
# COMPACT_ATOMS: atom_id res chain seq x y z
N MET A 1 -17.84 12.42 -18.95
CA MET A 1 -17.06 11.90 -17.79
C MET A 1 -16.92 13.04 -16.81
N ASN A 2 -17.43 12.92 -15.59
CA ASN A 2 -17.17 13.94 -14.57
C ASN A 2 -15.68 13.99 -14.30
N THR A 3 -15.10 15.16 -14.40
CA THR A 3 -13.68 15.38 -14.08
C THR A 3 -13.51 15.21 -12.59
N ILE A 4 -12.71 14.23 -12.17
CA ILE A 4 -12.40 14.01 -10.75
C ILE A 4 -11.45 15.12 -10.31
N ASP A 5 -11.83 15.90 -9.30
CA ASP A 5 -10.90 16.84 -8.67
C ASP A 5 -9.90 16.07 -7.79
N LEU A 6 -8.63 16.19 -8.12
CA LEU A 6 -7.52 15.51 -7.46
C LEU A 6 -6.65 16.46 -6.63
N ILE A 7 -7.09 17.71 -6.43
CA ILE A 7 -6.56 18.57 -5.38
C ILE A 7 -6.90 17.94 -4.04
N PHE A 8 -5.95 17.94 -3.11
CA PHE A 8 -6.15 17.26 -1.82
C PHE A 8 -7.21 17.97 -0.96
N ASP A 9 -8.30 17.28 -0.70
CA ASP A 9 -9.32 17.65 0.28
C ASP A 9 -9.27 16.70 1.48
N GLU A 10 -8.76 17.19 2.61
CA GLU A 10 -8.64 16.38 3.84
C GLU A 10 -10.01 15.92 4.35
N SER A 11 -11.04 16.74 4.23
CA SER A 11 -12.40 16.40 4.70
C SER A 11 -12.99 15.26 3.90
N LEU A 12 -12.88 15.33 2.57
CA LEU A 12 -13.32 14.26 1.66
C LEU A 12 -12.59 12.95 1.97
N VAL A 13 -11.26 13.01 2.11
CA VAL A 13 -10.45 11.83 2.37
C VAL A 13 -10.78 11.22 3.73
N ARG A 14 -10.87 12.02 4.81
CA ARG A 14 -11.23 11.52 6.14
C ARG A 14 -12.60 10.87 6.18
N LYS A 15 -13.58 11.41 5.46
CA LYS A 15 -14.94 10.84 5.39
C LYS A 15 -14.95 9.43 4.77
N ALA A 16 -14.04 9.17 3.85
CA ALA A 16 -13.91 7.88 3.17
C ALA A 16 -13.11 6.84 3.97
N LEU A 17 -12.27 7.27 4.91
CA LEU A 17 -11.40 6.40 5.70
C LEU A 17 -12.09 5.93 6.99
N TYR A 18 -11.52 4.88 7.58
CA TYR A 18 -11.89 4.48 8.94
C TYR A 18 -11.00 5.21 9.97
N PRO A 19 -11.56 5.62 11.13
CA PRO A 19 -10.75 5.81 12.33
C PRO A 19 -9.95 4.52 12.60
N CYS A 20 -8.69 4.64 13.03
CA CYS A 20 -7.81 3.47 13.10
C CYS A 20 -8.24 2.41 14.13
N ASP A 21 -9.03 2.79 15.10
CA ASP A 21 -9.66 1.95 16.13
C ASP A 21 -11.12 1.56 15.82
N SER A 22 -11.63 1.94 14.66
CA SER A 22 -13.02 1.70 14.27
C SER A 22 -13.36 0.20 14.22
N PRO A 23 -14.45 -0.24 14.87
CA PRO A 23 -14.92 -1.62 14.77
C PRO A 23 -15.46 -1.96 13.37
N SER A 24 -15.77 -0.95 12.55
CA SER A 24 -16.20 -1.13 11.16
C SER A 24 -15.07 -1.43 10.20
N ARG A 25 -13.82 -1.21 10.61
CA ARG A 25 -12.62 -1.59 9.87
C ARG A 25 -12.38 -3.09 9.98
N ILE A 26 -12.01 -3.74 8.89
CA ILE A 26 -11.54 -5.12 8.94
C ILE A 26 -10.15 -5.14 9.54
N SER A 27 -10.05 -5.61 10.79
CA SER A 27 -8.80 -5.87 11.48
C SER A 27 -8.60 -7.38 11.59
N ILE A 28 -7.47 -7.88 11.06
CA ILE A 28 -7.20 -9.31 10.95
C ILE A 28 -6.19 -9.72 12.01
N LYS A 29 -6.57 -10.69 12.87
CA LYS A 29 -5.67 -11.32 13.82
C LYS A 29 -5.59 -12.81 13.51
N ASP A 30 -4.50 -13.26 12.93
CA ASP A 30 -4.27 -14.69 12.63
C ASP A 30 -2.77 -14.99 12.73
N ASN A 31 -2.41 -15.91 13.62
CA ASN A 31 -1.02 -16.29 13.93
C ASN A 31 -0.29 -16.99 12.75
N TYR A 32 -1.00 -17.38 11.70
CA TYR A 32 -0.38 -17.90 10.48
C TYR A 32 0.32 -16.81 9.67
N PHE A 33 -0.10 -15.57 9.84
CA PHE A 33 0.45 -14.42 9.15
C PHE A 33 1.36 -13.60 10.05
N THR A 34 2.31 -12.94 9.45
CA THR A 34 3.14 -11.94 10.11
C THR A 34 2.45 -10.57 10.02
N SER A 35 2.27 -9.91 11.15
CA SER A 35 1.74 -8.54 11.17
C SER A 35 2.76 -7.56 10.60
N ALA A 36 2.29 -6.66 9.76
CA ALA A 36 3.06 -5.58 9.14
C ALA A 36 2.22 -4.31 9.04
N ALA A 37 2.88 -3.18 8.94
CA ALA A 37 2.19 -1.90 8.76
C ALA A 37 2.93 -1.03 7.74
N VAL A 38 2.16 -0.24 6.99
CA VAL A 38 2.70 0.71 6.03
C VAL A 38 2.11 2.10 6.26
N LEU A 39 2.88 3.13 5.96
CA LEU A 39 2.37 4.48 5.86
C LEU A 39 1.99 4.74 4.40
N PHE A 40 0.70 4.78 4.10
CA PHE A 40 0.18 5.30 2.84
C PHE A 40 0.41 6.81 2.83
N SER A 41 1.57 7.22 2.34
CA SER A 41 2.12 8.56 2.51
C SER A 41 1.62 9.50 1.43
N ILE A 42 1.00 10.61 1.83
CA ILE A 42 0.45 11.63 0.95
C ILE A 42 1.18 12.96 1.18
N ILE A 43 1.62 13.61 0.10
CA ILE A 43 2.06 15.02 0.11
C ILE A 43 0.93 15.85 -0.50
N PRO A 44 0.18 16.62 0.30
CA PRO A 44 -0.87 17.50 -0.21
C PRO A 44 -0.29 18.76 -0.88
N TYR A 45 -0.98 19.24 -1.92
CA TYR A 45 -0.71 20.50 -2.59
C TYR A 45 -2.02 21.25 -2.78
N GLU A 46 -1.94 22.60 -2.81
CA GLU A 46 -3.09 23.47 -2.94
C GLU A 46 -3.54 23.67 -4.41
N THR A 47 -2.62 23.54 -5.37
CA THR A 47 -2.84 23.94 -6.76
C THR A 47 -2.56 22.85 -7.80
N LYS A 48 -2.17 21.68 -7.37
CA LYS A 48 -1.92 20.52 -8.24
C LYS A 48 -2.36 19.23 -7.53
N PRO A 49 -2.55 18.13 -8.27
CA PRO A 49 -2.79 16.82 -7.67
C PRO A 49 -1.74 16.48 -6.61
N TYR A 50 -2.21 15.92 -5.48
CA TYR A 50 -1.31 15.45 -4.43
C TYR A 50 -0.46 14.27 -4.90
N GLU A 51 0.66 14.04 -4.24
CA GLU A 51 1.60 12.97 -4.56
C GLU A 51 1.57 11.87 -3.50
N LEU A 52 1.73 10.63 -3.95
CA LEU A 52 2.01 9.48 -3.09
C LEU A 52 3.53 9.30 -2.99
N ILE A 53 4.04 9.05 -1.78
CA ILE A 53 5.43 8.66 -1.58
C ILE A 53 5.50 7.14 -1.57
N LEU A 54 6.27 6.59 -2.50
CA LEU A 54 6.61 5.19 -2.56
C LEU A 54 8.14 5.03 -2.48
N ILE A 55 8.60 3.85 -2.10
CA ILE A 55 10.00 3.48 -2.12
C ILE A 55 10.24 2.37 -3.13
N HIS A 56 11.34 2.46 -3.86
CA HIS A 56 11.93 1.35 -4.57
C HIS A 56 12.91 0.67 -3.63
N ARG A 57 12.57 -0.55 -3.20
CA ARG A 57 13.38 -1.30 -2.25
C ARG A 57 14.70 -1.73 -2.88
N SER A 58 15.75 -1.78 -2.06
CA SER A 58 17.08 -2.23 -2.50
C SER A 58 17.05 -3.69 -2.97
N ASP A 59 17.89 -4.00 -3.95
CA ASP A 59 18.12 -5.37 -4.42
C ASP A 59 18.95 -6.21 -3.45
N GLU A 60 19.58 -5.59 -2.44
CA GLU A 60 20.44 -6.25 -1.45
C GLU A 60 19.67 -6.91 -0.31
N GLY A 61 18.38 -6.64 -0.16
CA GLY A 61 17.52 -7.22 0.88
C GLY A 61 17.28 -8.73 0.73
N THR A 62 16.71 -9.36 1.76
CA THR A 62 16.38 -10.81 1.73
C THR A 62 14.99 -11.11 1.16
N ARG A 63 14.07 -10.14 1.15
CA ARG A 63 12.67 -10.29 0.69
C ARG A 63 12.21 -9.04 -0.03
N HIS A 64 11.31 -9.20 -1.01
CA HIS A 64 10.69 -8.09 -1.75
C HIS A 64 11.71 -7.15 -2.42
N ARG A 65 12.83 -7.74 -2.94
CA ARG A 65 13.88 -7.00 -3.64
C ARG A 65 13.36 -6.31 -4.87
N GLY A 66 13.73 -5.05 -5.06
CA GLY A 66 13.33 -4.28 -6.24
C GLY A 66 11.83 -3.99 -6.34
N GLU A 67 11.02 -4.34 -5.33
CA GLU A 67 9.59 -4.02 -5.34
C GLU A 67 9.35 -2.56 -4.96
N ILE A 68 8.25 -2.01 -5.50
CA ILE A 68 7.78 -0.68 -5.13
C ILE A 68 6.72 -0.83 -4.04
N SER A 69 6.93 -0.16 -2.91
CA SER A 69 6.01 -0.20 -1.77
C SER A 69 5.83 1.15 -1.10
N PHE A 70 4.80 1.28 -0.29
CA PHE A 70 4.77 2.33 0.72
C PHE A 70 5.86 2.08 1.76
N PRO A 71 6.39 3.13 2.42
CA PRO A 71 7.25 2.95 3.58
C PRO A 71 6.55 2.12 4.63
N GLY A 72 7.27 1.13 5.17
CA GLY A 72 6.70 0.23 6.15
C GLY A 72 7.40 -1.11 6.26
N GLY A 73 7.01 -1.88 7.26
CA GLY A 73 7.67 -3.13 7.55
C GLY A 73 6.92 -4.03 8.52
N LYS A 74 7.63 -5.04 8.99
CA LYS A 74 7.15 -6.03 9.95
C LYS A 74 7.04 -5.41 11.34
N PHE A 75 5.97 -5.76 12.06
CA PHE A 75 5.85 -5.45 13.48
C PHE A 75 6.98 -6.13 14.28
N ASP A 76 7.65 -5.34 15.09
CA ASP A 76 8.67 -5.81 16.03
C ASP A 76 8.25 -5.45 17.47
N SER A 77 7.84 -6.45 18.25
CA SER A 77 7.39 -6.28 19.63
C SER A 77 8.44 -5.71 20.59
N LYS A 78 9.71 -5.65 20.18
CA LYS A 78 10.78 -5.04 20.98
C LYS A 78 10.86 -3.52 20.79
N SER A 79 10.48 -3.05 19.61
CA SER A 79 10.61 -1.65 19.19
C SER A 79 9.27 -0.93 19.08
N ASP A 80 8.19 -1.68 18.83
CA ASP A 80 6.87 -1.14 18.49
C ASP A 80 5.85 -1.46 19.57
N SER A 81 5.12 -0.46 20.05
CA SER A 81 3.97 -0.65 20.96
C SER A 81 2.66 -0.89 20.18
N SER A 82 2.62 -0.56 18.89
CA SER A 82 1.47 -0.70 18.02
C SER A 82 1.89 -0.83 16.55
N LEU A 83 0.96 -1.28 15.68
CA LEU A 83 1.17 -1.27 14.23
C LEU A 83 1.36 0.14 13.66
N MET A 84 0.78 1.16 14.30
CA MET A 84 1.03 2.56 13.94
C MET A 84 2.49 2.94 14.24
N ASP A 85 3.04 2.49 15.35
CA ASP A 85 4.45 2.72 15.67
C ASP A 85 5.36 2.05 14.66
N THR A 86 5.02 0.83 14.22
CA THR A 86 5.74 0.15 13.12
C THR A 86 5.77 1.02 11.87
N ALA A 87 4.61 1.47 11.37
CA ALA A 87 4.54 2.29 10.16
C ALA A 87 5.37 3.58 10.28
N LEU A 88 5.32 4.24 11.43
CA LEU A 88 6.03 5.50 11.66
C LEU A 88 7.54 5.29 11.89
N ARG A 89 7.96 4.21 12.55
CA ARG A 89 9.36 3.84 12.73
C ARG A 89 10.01 3.54 11.38
N GLU A 90 9.40 2.65 10.61
CA GLU A 90 9.89 2.28 9.28
C GLU A 90 9.95 3.50 8.34
N THR A 91 8.94 4.36 8.38
CA THR A 91 8.94 5.62 7.59
C THR A 91 10.15 6.51 7.97
N LYS A 92 10.50 6.58 9.26
CA LYS A 92 11.68 7.32 9.71
C LYS A 92 12.98 6.64 9.24
N GLU A 93 13.05 5.33 9.33
CA GLU A 93 14.23 4.54 8.95
C GLU A 93 14.44 4.58 7.44
N GLU A 94 13.41 4.31 6.64
CA GLU A 94 13.51 4.18 5.17
C GLU A 94 13.62 5.53 4.43
N ILE A 95 12.88 6.57 4.87
CA ILE A 95 12.80 7.86 4.16
C ILE A 95 13.12 9.10 5.01
N GLY A 96 13.54 8.92 6.26
CA GLY A 96 14.03 10.00 7.13
C GLY A 96 12.94 10.94 7.66
N VAL A 97 11.67 10.56 7.62
CA VAL A 97 10.56 11.40 8.11
C VAL A 97 10.24 11.05 9.56
N PRO A 98 10.52 11.96 10.52
CA PRO A 98 10.23 11.69 11.93
C PRO A 98 8.74 11.67 12.21
N ARG A 99 8.31 10.86 13.20
CA ARG A 99 6.91 10.68 13.63
C ARG A 99 6.14 12.00 13.78
N LYS A 100 6.76 13.01 14.38
CA LYS A 100 6.13 14.33 14.63
C LYS A 100 5.77 15.08 13.36
N ASN A 101 6.35 14.71 12.22
CA ASN A 101 6.13 15.33 10.91
C ASN A 101 5.14 14.54 10.04
N VAL A 102 4.50 13.52 10.62
CA VAL A 102 3.44 12.72 9.98
C VAL A 102 2.13 12.96 10.71
N LYS A 103 1.11 13.42 9.98
CA LYS A 103 -0.27 13.55 10.50
C LYS A 103 -1.09 12.37 10.03
N ILE A 104 -1.37 11.41 10.92
CA ILE A 104 -2.28 10.28 10.59
C ILE A 104 -3.70 10.82 10.48
N ILE A 105 -4.39 10.46 9.39
CA ILE A 105 -5.75 10.92 9.08
C ILE A 105 -6.79 9.79 9.02
N GLY A 106 -6.37 8.55 9.10
CA GLY A 106 -7.24 7.37 9.11
C GLY A 106 -6.51 6.11 8.65
N CYS A 107 -7.28 5.05 8.46
CA CYS A 107 -6.80 3.74 8.05
C CYS A 107 -7.69 3.15 6.95
N LEU A 108 -7.12 2.24 6.14
CA LEU A 108 -7.88 1.29 5.34
C LEU A 108 -8.08 -0.02 6.10
N ASP A 109 -8.83 -0.94 5.50
CA ASP A 109 -8.93 -2.32 5.97
C ASP A 109 -7.57 -3.03 5.88
N ASP A 110 -7.31 -3.99 6.77
CA ASP A 110 -6.15 -4.85 6.69
C ASP A 110 -6.15 -5.66 5.39
N PHE A 111 -4.98 -5.85 4.83
CA PHE A 111 -4.78 -6.59 3.59
C PHE A 111 -3.88 -7.81 3.81
N PRO A 112 -4.42 -9.04 3.68
CA PRO A 112 -3.61 -10.26 3.73
C PRO A 112 -2.92 -10.52 2.40
N THR A 113 -1.61 -10.77 2.45
CA THR A 113 -0.79 -11.05 1.26
C THR A 113 -0.56 -12.54 1.06
N MET A 114 -0.26 -12.93 -0.18
CA MET A 114 0.17 -14.31 -0.50
C MET A 114 1.54 -14.65 0.10
N THR A 115 2.33 -13.66 0.48
CA THR A 115 3.63 -13.81 1.14
C THR A 115 3.52 -13.91 2.66
N ARG A 116 2.30 -14.18 3.18
CA ARG A 116 1.99 -14.41 4.59
C ARG A 116 2.16 -13.19 5.50
N PHE A 117 1.86 -12.00 4.98
CA PHE A 117 1.72 -10.80 5.80
C PHE A 117 0.26 -10.36 5.89
N ILE A 118 -0.09 -9.77 7.01
CA ILE A 118 -1.26 -8.90 7.14
C ILE A 118 -0.74 -7.48 7.23
N ILE A 119 -1.07 -6.67 6.22
CA ILE A 119 -0.63 -5.28 6.13
C ILE A 119 -1.75 -4.39 6.64
N THR A 120 -1.46 -3.58 7.67
CA THR A 120 -2.33 -2.49 8.14
C THR A 120 -1.88 -1.17 7.51
N PRO A 121 -2.69 -0.55 6.64
CA PRO A 121 -2.32 0.70 5.98
C PRO A 121 -2.84 1.90 6.78
N PHE A 122 -1.92 2.71 7.29
CA PHE A 122 -2.19 4.01 7.91
C PHE A 122 -2.05 5.10 6.86
N ILE A 123 -3.05 5.98 6.75
CA ILE A 123 -3.00 7.10 5.82
C ILE A 123 -2.40 8.30 6.55
N GLY A 124 -1.26 8.79 6.07
CA GLY A 124 -0.52 9.87 6.70
C GLY A 124 -0.15 10.99 5.75
N LEU A 125 -0.31 12.22 6.23
CA LEU A 125 0.10 13.43 5.52
C LEU A 125 1.51 13.81 5.93
N ILE A 126 2.33 14.13 4.92
CA ILE A 126 3.69 14.64 5.07
C ILE A 126 3.73 16.00 4.39
N HIS A 127 4.30 17.01 5.08
CA HIS A 127 4.38 18.36 4.53
C HIS A 127 5.24 18.41 3.27
N LYS A 128 4.85 19.21 2.28
CA LYS A 128 5.54 19.33 0.98
C LYS A 128 7.03 19.69 1.08
N ASP A 129 7.39 20.48 2.10
CA ASP A 129 8.76 20.93 2.34
C ASP A 129 9.56 19.96 3.23
N GLN A 130 8.96 18.82 3.62
CA GLN A 130 9.67 17.78 4.38
C GLN A 130 10.80 17.21 3.52
N LYS A 131 12.03 17.34 4.03
CA LYS A 131 13.18 16.71 3.41
C LYS A 131 13.07 15.20 3.55
N LEU A 132 13.11 14.49 2.43
CA LEU A 132 13.17 13.03 2.39
C LEU A 132 14.63 12.60 2.23
N ILE A 133 15.06 11.68 3.10
CA ILE A 133 16.43 11.14 3.13
C ILE A 133 16.34 9.63 3.15
N LYS A 134 16.69 8.99 2.03
CA LYS A 134 16.64 7.53 1.94
C LYS A 134 17.76 6.85 2.74
N ASP A 135 17.47 5.75 3.41
CA ASP A 135 18.49 4.81 3.83
C ASP A 135 18.99 4.03 2.61
N LYS A 136 20.24 4.21 2.24
CA LYS A 136 20.82 3.59 1.03
C LYS A 136 20.90 2.07 1.09
N ARG A 137 20.81 1.47 2.28
CA ARG A 137 20.87 0.01 2.48
C ARG A 137 19.54 -0.64 2.12
N GLU A 138 18.42 0.07 2.37
CA GLU A 138 17.07 -0.48 2.22
C GLU A 138 16.30 0.12 1.05
N VAL A 139 16.63 1.35 0.67
CA VAL A 139 15.89 2.13 -0.32
C VAL A 139 16.81 2.55 -1.47
N GLN A 140 16.57 1.99 -2.65
CA GLN A 140 17.24 2.37 -3.87
C GLN A 140 16.80 3.78 -4.32
N GLU A 141 15.50 4.06 -4.24
CA GLU A 141 14.90 5.30 -4.70
C GLU A 141 13.65 5.67 -3.92
N ILE A 142 13.40 6.97 -3.69
CA ILE A 142 12.13 7.49 -3.22
C ILE A 142 11.38 8.06 -4.42
N LEU A 143 10.17 7.58 -4.65
CA LEU A 143 9.31 7.98 -5.75
C LEU A 143 8.19 8.87 -5.21
N LYS A 144 7.98 10.03 -5.86
CA LYS A 144 6.82 10.90 -5.64
C LYS A 144 5.95 10.83 -6.88
N ILE A 145 4.83 10.13 -6.79
CA ILE A 145 3.98 9.87 -7.95
C ILE A 145 2.66 10.60 -7.77
N PRO A 146 2.30 11.52 -8.71
CA PRO A 146 1.03 12.23 -8.64
C PRO A 146 -0.16 11.26 -8.72
N ILE A 147 -1.22 11.55 -7.93
CA ILE A 147 -2.39 10.67 -7.85
C ILE A 147 -3.12 10.54 -9.20
N ASP A 148 -3.05 11.56 -10.06
CA ASP A 148 -3.66 11.53 -11.40
C ASP A 148 -3.04 10.45 -12.31
N PHE A 149 -1.80 10.01 -12.03
CA PHE A 149 -1.19 8.87 -12.70
C PHE A 149 -2.02 7.60 -12.48
N PHE A 150 -2.51 7.38 -11.27
CA PHE A 150 -3.17 6.14 -10.87
C PHE A 150 -4.64 6.03 -11.30
N ILE A 151 -5.26 7.09 -11.79
CA ILE A 151 -6.62 7.04 -12.34
C ILE A 151 -6.67 6.83 -13.86
N LYS A 152 -5.51 6.87 -14.53
CA LYS A 152 -5.41 6.68 -15.97
C LYS A 152 -5.38 5.19 -16.31
N LYS A 153 -6.43 4.68 -16.99
CA LYS A 153 -6.51 3.26 -17.42
C LYS A 153 -5.32 2.84 -18.31
N THR A 154 -4.71 3.76 -19.03
CA THR A 154 -3.50 3.50 -19.84
C THR A 154 -2.29 3.08 -19.05
N ASN A 155 -2.22 3.46 -17.76
CA ASN A 155 -1.14 3.13 -16.84
C ASN A 155 -1.43 1.85 -16.03
N PHE A 156 -2.67 1.35 -16.11
CA PHE A 156 -3.19 0.26 -15.32
C PHE A 156 -3.32 -1.03 -16.13
N ARG A 157 -2.99 -2.13 -15.49
CA ARG A 157 -3.25 -3.48 -16.00
C ARG A 157 -3.68 -4.36 -14.85
N GLU A 158 -4.59 -5.27 -15.10
CA GLU A 158 -5.03 -6.27 -14.13
C GLU A 158 -4.94 -7.69 -14.71
N GLN A 159 -4.78 -8.65 -13.80
CA GLN A 159 -4.76 -10.07 -14.12
C GLN A 159 -5.58 -10.82 -13.05
N ALA A 160 -6.45 -11.71 -13.48
CA ALA A 160 -7.18 -12.57 -12.55
C ALA A 160 -6.35 -13.82 -12.25
N VAL A 161 -6.17 -14.12 -10.97
CA VAL A 161 -5.65 -15.40 -10.48
C VAL A 161 -6.81 -16.21 -9.91
N ASP A 162 -6.94 -17.46 -10.35
CA ASP A 162 -7.94 -18.37 -9.81
C ASP A 162 -7.41 -19.02 -8.53
N ILE A 163 -8.19 -18.92 -7.46
CA ILE A 163 -7.95 -19.59 -6.19
C ILE A 163 -9.24 -20.32 -5.83
N ASP A 164 -9.24 -21.64 -5.96
CA ASP A 164 -10.38 -22.51 -5.66
C ASP A 164 -11.68 -22.07 -6.36
N GLY A 165 -11.61 -21.79 -7.67
CA GLY A 165 -12.74 -21.35 -8.49
C GLY A 165 -13.15 -19.89 -8.29
N LYS A 166 -12.41 -19.12 -7.51
CA LYS A 166 -12.64 -17.67 -7.32
C LYS A 166 -11.52 -16.84 -7.91
N LYS A 167 -11.91 -15.86 -8.71
CA LYS A 167 -10.96 -14.91 -9.31
C LYS A 167 -10.55 -13.85 -8.31
N PHE A 168 -9.24 -13.70 -8.12
CA PHE A 168 -8.60 -12.65 -7.34
C PHE A 168 -7.82 -11.74 -8.29
N PRO A 169 -8.11 -10.44 -8.31
CA PRO A 169 -7.38 -9.52 -9.16
C PRO A 169 -5.98 -9.24 -8.60
N ILE A 170 -5.00 -9.22 -9.49
CA ILE A 170 -3.69 -8.63 -9.23
C ILE A 170 -3.58 -7.39 -10.10
N PHE A 171 -3.26 -6.27 -9.48
CA PHE A 171 -3.17 -4.97 -10.13
C PHE A 171 -1.73 -4.58 -10.39
N TYR A 172 -1.52 -3.85 -11.47
CA TYR A 172 -0.23 -3.36 -11.92
C TYR A 172 -0.36 -1.94 -12.45
N PHE A 173 0.54 -1.05 -12.03
CA PHE A 173 0.74 0.27 -12.62
C PHE A 173 2.17 0.36 -13.15
N ASN A 174 2.33 0.77 -14.40
CA ASN A 174 3.64 0.95 -15.01
C ASN A 174 3.98 2.44 -15.02
N TYR A 175 4.83 2.86 -14.10
CA TYR A 175 5.28 4.24 -13.96
C TYR A 175 6.62 4.43 -14.66
N ILE A 176 6.71 5.45 -15.52
CA ILE A 176 7.95 5.86 -16.16
C ILE A 176 8.39 7.17 -15.52
N ASP A 177 9.52 7.16 -14.83
CA ASP A 177 10.16 8.38 -14.37
C ASP A 177 10.70 9.15 -15.59
N ASN A 178 10.06 10.28 -15.89
CA ASN A 178 10.42 11.09 -17.06
C ASN A 178 11.82 11.72 -16.98
N ILE A 179 12.37 11.87 -15.77
CA ILE A 179 13.69 12.46 -15.52
C ILE A 179 14.78 11.39 -15.69
N LYS A 180 14.64 10.27 -15.00
CA LYS A 180 15.64 9.19 -14.97
C LYS A 180 15.45 8.15 -16.07
N LYS A 181 14.31 8.19 -16.78
CA LYS A 181 13.92 7.20 -17.82
C LYS A 181 13.80 5.77 -17.30
N ASN A 182 13.68 5.59 -15.99
CA ASN A 182 13.46 4.29 -15.37
C ASN A 182 11.99 3.90 -15.43
N THR A 183 11.72 2.62 -15.69
CA THR A 183 10.37 2.07 -15.61
C THR A 183 10.21 1.32 -14.29
N HIS A 184 9.16 1.65 -13.56
CA HIS A 184 8.81 1.01 -12.29
C HIS A 184 7.45 0.33 -12.42
N THR A 185 7.37 -0.93 -12.04
CA THR A 185 6.10 -1.66 -11.96
C THR A 185 5.64 -1.69 -10.50
N ILE A 186 4.55 -0.99 -10.23
CA ILE A 186 3.87 -1.01 -8.92
C ILE A 186 2.79 -2.09 -9.01
N TRP A 187 2.86 -3.11 -8.16
CA TRP A 187 1.96 -4.24 -8.25
C TRP A 187 1.58 -4.84 -6.90
N GLY A 188 0.72 -5.86 -6.90
CA GLY A 188 0.35 -6.62 -5.72
C GLY A 188 -0.33 -5.78 -4.65
N ALA A 189 0.15 -5.90 -3.40
CA ALA A 189 -0.44 -5.21 -2.25
C ALA A 189 -0.44 -3.68 -2.42
N THR A 190 0.66 -3.11 -2.90
CA THR A 190 0.78 -1.65 -3.10
C THR A 190 -0.24 -1.13 -4.10
N ALA A 191 -0.34 -1.76 -5.27
CA ALA A 191 -1.31 -1.40 -6.29
C ALA A 191 -2.75 -1.60 -5.80
N PHE A 192 -3.01 -2.67 -5.05
CA PHE A 192 -4.33 -2.93 -4.45
C PHE A 192 -4.73 -1.83 -3.45
N LEU A 193 -3.83 -1.44 -2.56
CA LEU A 193 -4.09 -0.38 -1.57
C LEU A 193 -4.36 0.96 -2.25
N ILE A 194 -3.61 1.31 -3.31
CA ILE A 194 -3.83 2.53 -4.09
C ILE A 194 -5.20 2.50 -4.76
N SER A 195 -5.54 1.41 -5.44
CA SER A 195 -6.84 1.26 -6.11
C SER A 195 -8.00 1.30 -5.11
N THR A 196 -7.85 0.66 -3.93
CA THR A 196 -8.86 0.72 -2.84
C THR A 196 -9.04 2.13 -2.31
N PHE A 197 -7.96 2.87 -2.12
CA PHE A 197 -8.02 4.26 -1.66
C PHE A 197 -8.76 5.14 -2.67
N ILE A 198 -8.44 5.02 -3.97
CA ILE A 198 -9.08 5.79 -5.04
C ILE A 198 -10.57 5.48 -5.12
N GLU A 199 -10.96 4.21 -5.07
CA GLU A 199 -12.37 3.81 -5.08
C GLU A 199 -13.13 4.38 -3.88
N LYS A 200 -12.56 4.28 -2.67
CA LYS A 200 -13.22 4.77 -1.45
C LYS A 200 -13.37 6.29 -1.41
N VAL A 201 -12.37 7.03 -1.89
CA VAL A 201 -12.35 8.49 -1.79
C VAL A 201 -13.13 9.14 -2.92
N TYR A 202 -13.02 8.61 -4.14
CA TYR A 202 -13.53 9.25 -5.34
C TYR A 202 -14.68 8.50 -6.01
N ASP A 203 -15.12 7.36 -5.45
CA ASP A 203 -16.09 6.45 -6.08
C ASP A 203 -15.68 6.09 -7.52
N TYR A 204 -14.36 5.97 -7.74
CA TYR A 204 -13.77 5.69 -9.04
C TYR A 204 -13.15 4.30 -9.08
N MET A 205 -13.79 3.39 -9.84
CA MET A 205 -13.30 2.03 -10.02
C MET A 205 -12.43 1.93 -11.27
N ILE A 206 -11.12 1.75 -11.07
CA ILE A 206 -10.17 1.57 -12.18
C ILE A 206 -10.21 0.14 -12.73
N SER A 207 -10.53 -0.84 -11.88
CA SER A 207 -10.58 -2.27 -12.19
C SER A 207 -11.92 -2.64 -12.84
N ASP A 208 -11.87 -3.37 -13.94
CA ASP A 208 -13.06 -3.96 -14.58
C ASP A 208 -13.46 -5.29 -13.89
N LEU A 209 -12.53 -5.94 -13.16
CA LEU A 209 -12.80 -7.11 -12.33
C LEU A 209 -13.46 -6.75 -10.98
N GLY A 210 -13.43 -5.48 -10.61
CA GLY A 210 -13.99 -4.93 -9.40
C GLY A 210 -13.14 -5.19 -8.15
N LEU A 211 -13.05 -4.17 -7.30
CA LEU A 211 -12.51 -4.27 -5.95
C LEU A 211 -13.62 -4.73 -5.02
N LYS A 212 -13.68 -6.03 -4.72
CA LYS A 212 -14.57 -6.48 -3.65
C LYS A 212 -13.85 -6.29 -2.33
N ARG A 213 -14.44 -5.49 -1.42
CA ARG A 213 -13.97 -5.39 -0.04
C ARG A 213 -13.64 -6.79 0.48
N PHE A 214 -12.47 -6.94 1.06
CA PHE A 214 -12.01 -8.22 1.57
C PHE A 214 -12.98 -8.70 2.66
N LYS A 215 -13.44 -9.96 2.58
CA LYS A 215 -14.27 -10.56 3.62
C LYS A 215 -13.41 -11.46 4.49
N LEU A 216 -13.61 -11.42 5.82
CA LEU A 216 -12.85 -12.25 6.78
C LEU A 216 -12.88 -13.75 6.43
N GLU A 217 -13.99 -14.24 5.87
CA GLU A 217 -14.13 -15.62 5.40
C GLU A 217 -13.09 -16.02 4.34
N ARG A 218 -12.60 -15.06 3.56
CA ARG A 218 -11.58 -15.30 2.54
C ARG A 218 -10.18 -15.55 3.09
N ILE A 219 -9.93 -15.17 4.35
CA ILE A 219 -8.64 -15.42 5.01
C ILE A 219 -8.36 -16.91 5.07
N LYS A 220 -9.38 -17.71 5.42
CA LYS A 220 -9.27 -19.18 5.47
C LYS A 220 -8.88 -19.73 4.09
N GLN A 221 -9.52 -19.27 3.03
CA GLN A 221 -9.21 -19.69 1.65
C GLN A 221 -7.78 -19.33 1.22
N ILE A 222 -7.36 -18.09 1.48
CA ILE A 222 -5.98 -17.65 1.21
C ILE A 222 -4.98 -18.51 1.98
N LYS A 223 -5.24 -18.78 3.24
CA LYS A 223 -4.38 -19.62 4.10
C LYS A 223 -4.26 -21.05 3.58
N GLU A 224 -5.37 -21.66 3.16
CA GLU A 224 -5.39 -23.00 2.58
C GLU A 224 -4.64 -23.03 1.24
N TYR A 225 -4.85 -22.05 0.38
CA TYR A 225 -4.13 -21.93 -0.88
C TYR A 225 -2.61 -21.77 -0.68
N ILE A 226 -2.17 -20.90 0.24
CA ILE A 226 -0.74 -20.74 0.53
C ILE A 226 -0.13 -22.06 1.04
N LYS A 227 -0.86 -22.78 1.90
CA LYS A 227 -0.41 -24.08 2.41
C LYS A 227 -0.26 -25.11 1.28
N SER A 228 -1.22 -25.19 0.36
CA SER A 228 -1.16 -26.13 -0.76
C SER A 228 0.02 -25.86 -1.68
N LYS A 229 0.30 -24.60 -1.99
CA LYS A 229 1.45 -24.21 -2.81
C LYS A 229 2.80 -24.56 -2.16
N ASN A 230 2.95 -24.34 -0.84
CA ASN A 230 4.17 -24.66 -0.11
C ASN A 230 4.41 -26.18 -0.01
N GLN A 231 3.36 -27.02 -0.02
CA GLN A 231 3.49 -28.46 -0.05
C GLN A 231 3.99 -28.98 -1.41
N ILE A 232 3.67 -28.30 -2.49
CA ILE A 232 4.14 -28.64 -3.85
C ILE A 232 5.62 -28.26 -4.00
N THR A 233 6.04 -27.11 -3.47
CA THR A 233 7.42 -26.61 -3.56
C THR A 233 8.41 -27.43 -2.72
N ASN A 234 7.95 -28.08 -1.65
CA ASN A 234 8.77 -28.92 -0.78
C ASN A 234 8.87 -30.41 -1.25
N LYS A 235 8.29 -30.74 -2.42
CA LYS A 235 8.35 -32.10 -3.00
C LYS A 235 9.33 -32.22 -4.19
N PHE A 236 10.06 -31.15 -4.48
CA PHE A 236 11.16 -31.08 -5.46
C PHE A 236 12.37 -30.42 -4.78
#